data_32966b3584c86124691b11a89dce4fbb
#
_entry.id   32966b3584c86124691b11a89dce4fbb
#
_cell.length_a   1.000
_cell.length_b   1.000
_cell.length_c   1.000
_cell.angle_alpha   90.00
_cell.angle_beta   90.00
_cell.angle_gamma   90.00
#
_symmetry.space_group_name_H-M   'P 1'
#
loop_
_entity.id
_entity.type
_entity.pdbx_description
1 polymer ?
#
loop_
_entity_poly.entity_id
_entity_poly.type
_entity_poly.pdbx_seq_one_letter_code
_entity_poly.pdbx_strand_id
1 'polypeptide(L)'
;MRAHRLPTAAALLTAAALVTSAAYAPPAAAQDDVILTDPRITESSGLAASRQHDGVYWTHNDSEDGPYVYAVDGETGETLATITLRGIGEPRDVEAISLGPGNQLYVGDIGDNMDGSWSYVWIYRFPEPKQLKDATVDAVQYEAQYDDGPRDAEALMVHPKTGRVYVVSKKKDGGAALYAGPKELSTGSMNIFRRVAPVNLWVTDGAFSPDGTRMALRSYVGGRMYRFEDGKPTEDGRLDVPLQRQGESMTYTADGSAIVFGSEGEQSDLVRREVEGGGGSSSDGADGSGESGGGSGGAGDDEGRDPVKTVLLVAGGIGAVVGLRKLLARRPRPD
;
A
#
# COMPACT_ATOMS: atom_id res chain seq x y z
N MET A 1 -44.21 81.00 37.85
CA MET A 1 -42.96 80.25 37.75
C MET A 1 -43.27 78.76 37.73
N ARG A 2 -43.18 78.13 36.55
CA ARG A 2 -43.49 76.73 36.37
C ARG A 2 -42.16 75.98 36.13
N ALA A 3 -41.86 74.99 36.98
CA ALA A 3 -40.71 74.12 36.85
C ALA A 3 -41.05 72.91 35.95
N HIS A 4 -40.31 72.77 34.89
CA HIS A 4 -40.41 71.62 34.03
C HIS A 4 -39.51 70.51 34.57
N ARG A 5 -40.11 69.30 34.80
CA ARG A 5 -39.38 68.10 35.13
C ARG A 5 -39.16 67.27 33.79
N LEU A 6 -37.91 66.91 33.53
CA LEU A 6 -37.53 66.00 32.45
C LEU A 6 -37.63 64.56 32.96
N PRO A 7 -38.07 63.60 32.13
CA PRO A 7 -38.05 62.18 32.49
C PRO A 7 -36.70 61.52 32.10
N THR A 8 -36.13 60.84 33.04
CA THR A 8 -34.97 59.93 32.84
C THR A 8 -35.40 58.69 32.11
N ALA A 9 -34.85 58.43 30.91
CA ALA A 9 -35.00 57.18 30.19
C ALA A 9 -33.93 56.18 30.67
N ALA A 10 -34.38 55.07 31.24
CA ALA A 10 -33.51 53.88 31.53
C ALA A 10 -33.36 53.04 30.30
N ALA A 11 -32.13 52.92 29.79
CA ALA A 11 -31.81 52.01 28.72
C ALA A 11 -31.53 50.61 29.29
N LEU A 12 -32.36 49.64 28.94
CA LEU A 12 -32.15 48.22 29.19
C LEU A 12 -31.25 47.65 28.09
N LEU A 13 -30.03 47.30 28.44
CA LEU A 13 -29.12 46.50 27.60
C LEU A 13 -29.47 45.01 27.75
N THR A 14 -30.08 44.42 26.73
CA THR A 14 -30.23 42.95 26.60
C THR A 14 -29.00 42.39 25.91
N ALA A 15 -28.17 41.68 26.70
CA ALA A 15 -27.08 40.89 26.16
C ALA A 15 -27.61 39.56 25.59
N ALA A 16 -27.62 39.43 24.25
CA ALA A 16 -27.91 38.16 23.57
C ALA A 16 -26.66 37.30 23.62
N ALA A 17 -26.68 36.22 24.37
CA ALA A 17 -25.65 35.18 24.36
C ALA A 17 -25.85 34.33 23.11
N LEU A 18 -24.95 34.45 22.13
CA LEU A 18 -24.83 33.51 20.99
C LEU A 18 -24.20 32.21 21.50
N VAL A 19 -25.02 31.18 21.68
CA VAL A 19 -24.56 29.79 21.90
C VAL A 19 -24.20 29.24 20.54
N THR A 20 -22.92 29.23 20.19
CA THR A 20 -22.40 28.48 19.04
C THR A 20 -22.40 27.01 19.42
N SER A 21 -23.37 26.24 18.96
CA SER A 21 -23.36 24.78 19.00
C SER A 21 -22.29 24.29 17.99
N ALA A 22 -21.14 23.87 18.52
CA ALA A 22 -20.19 23.07 17.77
C ALA A 22 -20.89 21.78 17.38
N ALA A 23 -21.16 21.62 16.08
CA ALA A 23 -21.65 20.36 15.53
C ALA A 23 -20.55 19.32 15.75
N TYR A 24 -20.76 18.40 16.66
CA TYR A 24 -19.95 17.19 16.80
C TYR A 24 -20.20 16.37 15.54
N ALA A 25 -19.24 16.35 14.60
CA ALA A 25 -19.27 15.37 13.52
C ALA A 25 -19.14 13.98 14.17
N PRO A 26 -20.03 13.04 13.86
CA PRO A 26 -19.86 11.66 14.32
C PRO A 26 -18.52 11.15 13.79
N PRO A 27 -17.78 10.29 14.56
CA PRO A 27 -16.63 9.61 14.03
C PRO A 27 -17.05 8.88 12.75
N ALA A 28 -16.24 8.98 11.70
CA ALA A 28 -16.46 8.22 10.47
C ALA A 28 -16.65 6.75 10.89
N ALA A 29 -17.75 6.15 10.49
CA ALA A 29 -17.97 4.73 10.70
C ALA A 29 -16.77 3.99 10.12
N ALA A 30 -16.19 3.05 10.86
CA ALA A 30 -15.18 2.16 10.30
C ALA A 30 -15.83 1.50 9.09
N GLN A 31 -15.24 1.70 7.91
CA GLN A 31 -15.72 1.06 6.68
C GLN A 31 -15.52 -0.44 6.89
N ASP A 32 -16.55 -1.23 6.66
CA ASP A 32 -16.47 -2.69 6.76
C ASP A 32 -15.41 -3.20 5.77
N ASP A 33 -14.72 -4.29 6.13
CA ASP A 33 -13.75 -4.94 5.26
C ASP A 33 -14.48 -5.41 3.98
N VAL A 34 -13.91 -5.13 2.81
CA VAL A 34 -14.51 -5.45 1.51
C VAL A 34 -13.92 -6.75 1.00
N ILE A 35 -14.77 -7.70 0.59
CA ILE A 35 -14.35 -9.00 0.05
C ILE A 35 -14.33 -8.93 -1.47
N LEU A 36 -13.22 -9.32 -2.10
CA LEU A 36 -13.15 -9.48 -3.56
C LEU A 36 -13.99 -10.69 -3.98
N THR A 37 -14.97 -10.45 -4.86
CA THR A 37 -16.02 -11.45 -5.20
C THR A 37 -15.73 -12.22 -6.48
N ASP A 38 -14.74 -11.81 -7.27
CA ASP A 38 -14.40 -12.45 -8.54
C ASP A 38 -13.62 -13.76 -8.29
N PRO A 39 -14.17 -14.92 -8.71
CA PRO A 39 -13.52 -16.22 -8.49
C PRO A 39 -12.22 -16.40 -9.30
N ARG A 40 -11.89 -15.49 -10.21
CA ARG A 40 -10.62 -15.49 -10.94
C ARG A 40 -9.48 -14.88 -10.13
N ILE A 41 -9.80 -14.05 -9.14
CA ILE A 41 -8.82 -13.44 -8.24
C ILE A 41 -8.60 -14.39 -7.06
N THR A 42 -7.59 -15.25 -7.19
CA THR A 42 -7.26 -16.30 -6.21
C THR A 42 -5.96 -16.07 -5.48
N GLU A 43 -5.10 -15.19 -6.01
CA GLU A 43 -3.76 -14.91 -5.49
C GLU A 43 -3.44 -13.41 -5.64
N SER A 44 -4.35 -12.53 -5.13
CA SER A 44 -4.16 -11.06 -5.18
C SER A 44 -2.89 -10.68 -4.42
N SER A 45 -1.82 -10.30 -5.13
CA SER A 45 -0.51 -10.01 -4.53
C SER A 45 -0.11 -8.53 -4.54
N GLY A 46 -0.68 -7.70 -5.41
CA GLY A 46 -0.41 -6.27 -5.47
C GLY A 46 -1.66 -5.42 -5.51
N LEU A 47 -1.57 -4.16 -5.06
CA LEU A 47 -2.68 -3.22 -5.06
C LEU A 47 -2.23 -1.80 -5.45
N ALA A 48 -2.98 -1.15 -6.36
CA ALA A 48 -2.75 0.24 -6.73
C ALA A 48 -4.07 1.02 -6.81
N ALA A 49 -4.19 2.12 -6.05
CA ALA A 49 -5.36 2.99 -6.13
C ALA A 49 -5.39 3.73 -7.47
N SER A 50 -6.53 3.67 -8.15
CA SER A 50 -6.77 4.45 -9.37
C SER A 50 -6.74 5.94 -9.07
N ARG A 51 -6.27 6.74 -10.04
CA ARG A 51 -6.39 8.20 -10.02
C ARG A 51 -7.41 8.72 -11.03
N GLN A 52 -7.91 7.87 -11.90
CA GLN A 52 -8.92 8.21 -12.90
C GLN A 52 -10.33 7.78 -12.50
N HIS A 53 -10.43 6.84 -11.57
CA HIS A 53 -11.69 6.22 -11.14
C HIS A 53 -11.73 6.19 -9.62
N ASP A 54 -12.53 7.04 -9.02
CA ASP A 54 -12.66 7.14 -7.56
C ASP A 54 -13.13 5.81 -6.97
N GLY A 55 -12.50 5.38 -5.87
CA GLY A 55 -12.85 4.14 -5.18
C GLY A 55 -12.41 2.85 -5.88
N VAL A 56 -11.71 2.94 -7.02
CA VAL A 56 -11.26 1.76 -7.78
C VAL A 56 -9.81 1.41 -7.44
N TYR A 57 -9.54 0.12 -7.33
CA TYR A 57 -8.20 -0.43 -7.14
C TYR A 57 -7.85 -1.38 -8.29
N TRP A 58 -6.57 -1.37 -8.66
CA TRP A 58 -5.99 -2.31 -9.61
C TRP A 58 -5.26 -3.40 -8.86
N THR A 59 -5.51 -4.65 -9.22
CA THR A 59 -4.84 -5.83 -8.66
C THR A 59 -4.53 -6.87 -9.74
N HIS A 60 -3.79 -7.90 -9.40
CA HIS A 60 -3.42 -9.02 -10.25
C HIS A 60 -3.28 -10.28 -9.39
N ASN A 61 -3.19 -11.44 -10.01
CA ASN A 61 -2.74 -12.65 -9.33
C ASN A 61 -1.20 -12.77 -9.40
N ASP A 62 -0.61 -13.43 -8.41
CA ASP A 62 0.81 -13.70 -8.30
C ASP A 62 1.31 -14.57 -9.48
N SER A 63 0.82 -15.80 -9.57
CA SER A 63 1.34 -16.78 -10.51
C SER A 63 0.22 -17.62 -11.13
N GLU A 64 0.56 -18.44 -12.14
CA GLU A 64 -0.36 -19.36 -12.83
C GLU A 64 -1.61 -18.68 -13.47
N ASP A 65 -1.63 -17.35 -13.52
CA ASP A 65 -2.63 -16.58 -14.26
C ASP A 65 -2.04 -16.08 -15.58
N GLY A 66 -2.89 -15.59 -16.45
CA GLY A 66 -2.46 -14.93 -17.69
C GLY A 66 -1.99 -13.51 -17.43
N PRO A 67 -1.70 -12.74 -18.49
CA PRO A 67 -1.27 -11.35 -18.39
C PRO A 67 -2.45 -10.43 -18.03
N TYR A 68 -3.10 -10.67 -16.90
CA TYR A 68 -4.33 -10.00 -16.51
C TYR A 68 -4.08 -9.02 -15.35
N VAL A 69 -4.79 -7.87 -15.43
CA VAL A 69 -4.92 -6.90 -14.36
C VAL A 69 -6.40 -6.60 -14.16
N TYR A 70 -6.87 -6.61 -12.94
CA TYR A 70 -8.27 -6.47 -12.58
C TYR A 70 -8.50 -5.09 -11.96
N ALA A 71 -9.52 -4.37 -12.44
CA ALA A 71 -10.07 -3.20 -11.76
C ALA A 71 -11.15 -3.67 -10.80
N VAL A 72 -11.00 -3.43 -9.51
CA VAL A 72 -11.96 -3.83 -8.50
C VAL A 72 -12.56 -2.61 -7.81
N ASP A 73 -13.84 -2.67 -7.52
CA ASP A 73 -14.56 -1.65 -6.77
C ASP A 73 -14.21 -1.79 -5.28
N GLY A 74 -13.74 -0.72 -4.67
CA GLY A 74 -13.30 -0.70 -3.26
C GLY A 74 -14.43 -0.65 -2.24
N GLU A 75 -15.70 -0.55 -2.66
CA GLU A 75 -16.85 -0.59 -1.78
C GLU A 75 -17.59 -1.94 -1.86
N THR A 76 -17.64 -2.54 -3.05
CA THR A 76 -18.41 -3.78 -3.28
C THR A 76 -17.54 -5.02 -3.46
N GLY A 77 -16.27 -4.85 -3.81
CA GLY A 77 -15.36 -5.94 -4.16
C GLY A 77 -15.63 -6.59 -5.52
N GLU A 78 -16.51 -5.99 -6.33
CA GLU A 78 -16.81 -6.48 -7.67
C GLU A 78 -15.71 -6.12 -8.66
N THR A 79 -15.41 -6.99 -9.62
CA THR A 79 -14.54 -6.67 -10.75
C THR A 79 -15.28 -5.84 -11.78
N LEU A 80 -14.81 -4.63 -12.01
CA LEU A 80 -15.38 -3.66 -12.96
C LEU A 80 -14.79 -3.82 -14.37
N ALA A 81 -13.56 -4.32 -14.48
CA ALA A 81 -12.90 -4.57 -15.75
C ALA A 81 -11.73 -5.55 -15.59
N THR A 82 -11.49 -6.34 -16.64
CA THR A 82 -10.30 -7.17 -16.79
C THR A 82 -9.48 -6.64 -17.96
N ILE A 83 -8.23 -6.32 -17.70
CA ILE A 83 -7.29 -5.81 -18.69
C ILE A 83 -6.30 -6.92 -19.03
N THR A 84 -6.29 -7.32 -20.31
CA THR A 84 -5.29 -8.25 -20.85
C THR A 84 -4.10 -7.47 -21.38
N LEU A 85 -2.91 -7.72 -20.89
CA LEU A 85 -1.68 -7.10 -21.38
C LEU A 85 -1.19 -7.81 -22.63
N ARG A 86 -0.84 -7.05 -23.67
CA ARG A 86 -0.26 -7.55 -24.93
C ARG A 86 1.11 -6.92 -25.16
N GLY A 87 1.98 -7.64 -25.88
CA GLY A 87 3.32 -7.15 -26.21
C GLY A 87 4.36 -7.45 -25.11
N ILE A 88 4.00 -8.32 -24.17
CA ILE A 88 4.88 -8.84 -23.12
C ILE A 88 5.08 -10.35 -23.28
N GLY A 89 6.08 -10.89 -22.59
CA GLY A 89 6.26 -12.33 -22.44
C GLY A 89 5.16 -12.98 -21.57
N GLU A 90 5.25 -14.27 -21.38
CA GLU A 90 4.40 -14.98 -20.42
C GLU A 90 4.84 -14.60 -19.00
N PRO A 91 3.94 -14.05 -18.16
CA PRO A 91 4.27 -13.70 -16.76
C PRO A 91 4.75 -14.91 -15.97
N ARG A 92 5.71 -14.71 -15.07
CA ARG A 92 6.36 -15.79 -14.31
C ARG A 92 5.98 -15.81 -12.84
N ASP A 93 6.14 -14.64 -12.17
CA ASP A 93 5.98 -14.47 -10.72
C ASP A 93 5.68 -12.98 -10.46
N VAL A 94 4.40 -12.60 -10.64
CA VAL A 94 3.95 -11.19 -10.60
C VAL A 94 3.61 -10.82 -9.17
N GLU A 95 4.37 -9.92 -8.56
CA GLU A 95 4.29 -9.64 -7.13
C GLU A 95 3.79 -8.24 -6.79
N ALA A 96 3.78 -7.30 -7.74
CA ALA A 96 3.46 -5.94 -7.41
C ALA A 96 2.81 -5.16 -8.55
N ILE A 97 1.99 -4.17 -8.19
CA ILE A 97 1.46 -3.17 -9.10
C ILE A 97 1.56 -1.78 -8.49
N SER A 98 1.89 -0.76 -9.28
CA SER A 98 2.00 0.61 -8.82
C SER A 98 1.54 1.60 -9.88
N LEU A 99 0.95 2.72 -9.45
CA LEU A 99 0.54 3.80 -10.33
C LEU A 99 1.55 4.96 -10.30
N GLY A 100 2.18 5.21 -11.44
CA GLY A 100 3.15 6.29 -11.64
C GLY A 100 2.54 7.59 -12.19
N PRO A 101 3.40 8.60 -12.49
CA PRO A 101 2.98 9.83 -13.13
C PRO A 101 2.32 9.59 -14.49
N GLY A 102 1.42 10.49 -14.89
CA GLY A 102 0.70 10.41 -16.16
C GLY A 102 -0.25 9.22 -16.24
N ASN A 103 -0.71 8.72 -15.10
CA ASN A 103 -1.59 7.57 -14.99
C ASN A 103 -1.02 6.35 -15.76
N GLN A 104 0.23 6.03 -15.50
CA GLN A 104 0.87 4.82 -16.01
C GLN A 104 0.87 3.75 -14.92
N LEU A 105 0.30 2.61 -15.19
CA LEU A 105 0.40 1.43 -14.33
C LEU A 105 1.70 0.68 -14.65
N TYR A 106 2.33 0.20 -13.59
CA TYR A 106 3.54 -0.61 -13.62
C TYR A 106 3.25 -1.91 -12.87
N VAL A 107 3.50 -3.03 -13.51
CA VAL A 107 3.36 -4.36 -12.94
C VAL A 107 4.74 -4.98 -12.84
N GLY A 108 5.07 -5.53 -11.69
CA GLY A 108 6.35 -6.14 -11.39
C GLY A 108 6.28 -7.67 -11.44
N ASP A 109 6.81 -8.26 -12.48
CA ASP A 109 7.10 -9.70 -12.57
C ASP A 109 8.51 -9.90 -12.01
N ILE A 110 8.61 -9.79 -10.68
CA ILE A 110 9.84 -9.59 -9.91
C ILE A 110 10.09 -10.63 -8.83
N GLY A 111 9.12 -11.51 -8.58
CA GLY A 111 9.27 -12.63 -7.67
C GLY A 111 10.29 -13.65 -8.19
N ASP A 112 10.91 -14.37 -7.27
CA ASP A 112 11.79 -15.50 -7.56
C ASP A 112 11.85 -16.43 -6.34
N ASN A 113 10.83 -17.26 -6.20
CA ASN A 113 10.67 -18.20 -5.08
C ASN A 113 11.86 -19.16 -4.85
N MET A 114 12.86 -19.15 -5.76
CA MET A 114 14.13 -19.89 -5.61
C MET A 114 15.24 -19.04 -4.99
N ASP A 115 14.88 -17.89 -4.34
CA ASP A 115 15.78 -16.94 -3.66
C ASP A 115 16.88 -16.39 -4.60
N GLY A 116 16.50 -16.00 -5.81
CA GLY A 116 17.40 -15.40 -6.77
C GLY A 116 17.97 -16.39 -7.79
N SER A 117 17.14 -17.11 -8.49
CA SER A 117 17.53 -17.99 -9.59
C SER A 117 17.57 -17.30 -10.94
N TRP A 118 16.79 -16.23 -11.14
CA TRP A 118 16.70 -15.52 -12.40
C TRP A 118 17.70 -14.37 -12.48
N SER A 119 18.45 -14.34 -13.58
CA SER A 119 19.45 -13.30 -13.81
C SER A 119 18.83 -11.92 -14.08
N TYR A 120 17.56 -11.85 -14.45
CA TYR A 120 16.79 -10.63 -14.64
C TYR A 120 15.31 -10.88 -14.40
N VAL A 121 14.60 -9.82 -14.07
CA VAL A 121 13.16 -9.76 -13.83
C VAL A 121 12.51 -8.80 -14.84
N TRP A 122 11.18 -8.74 -14.87
CA TRP A 122 10.46 -7.89 -15.82
C TRP A 122 9.59 -6.86 -15.10
N ILE A 123 9.44 -5.72 -15.76
CA ILE A 123 8.50 -4.68 -15.38
C ILE A 123 7.65 -4.35 -16.59
N TYR A 124 6.34 -4.41 -16.46
CA TYR A 124 5.39 -4.07 -17.51
C TYR A 124 4.80 -2.69 -17.25
N ARG A 125 4.70 -1.86 -18.28
CA ARG A 125 4.09 -0.53 -18.16
C ARG A 125 3.03 -0.33 -19.24
N PHE A 126 1.86 0.17 -18.83
CA PHE A 126 0.78 0.52 -19.73
C PHE A 126 -0.03 1.70 -19.17
N PRO A 127 -0.74 2.47 -20.02
CA PRO A 127 -1.59 3.55 -19.54
C PRO A 127 -2.81 3.00 -18.78
N GLU A 128 -3.15 3.61 -17.67
CA GLU A 128 -4.39 3.31 -16.96
C GLU A 128 -5.59 3.51 -17.89
N PRO A 129 -6.47 2.50 -18.04
CA PRO A 129 -7.64 2.61 -18.90
C PRO A 129 -8.60 3.73 -18.49
N LYS A 130 -9.02 4.54 -19.46
CA LYS A 130 -9.99 5.64 -19.23
C LYS A 130 -11.42 5.15 -19.04
N GLN A 131 -11.72 3.92 -19.37
CA GLN A 131 -13.04 3.30 -19.22
C GLN A 131 -12.87 1.96 -18.54
N LEU A 132 -13.68 1.70 -17.53
CA LEU A 132 -13.74 0.43 -16.82
C LEU A 132 -14.57 -0.57 -17.64
N LYS A 133 -13.91 -1.26 -18.54
CA LYS A 133 -14.44 -2.35 -19.36
C LYS A 133 -13.32 -3.31 -19.75
N ASP A 134 -13.65 -4.54 -19.99
CA ASP A 134 -12.71 -5.53 -20.49
C ASP A 134 -12.03 -5.06 -21.78
N ALA A 135 -10.71 -5.12 -21.80
CA ALA A 135 -9.91 -4.66 -22.93
C ALA A 135 -8.57 -5.36 -23.00
N THR A 136 -8.00 -5.41 -24.22
CA THR A 136 -6.59 -5.73 -24.42
C THR A 136 -5.82 -4.44 -24.66
N VAL A 137 -4.76 -4.21 -23.88
CA VAL A 137 -3.89 -3.03 -24.00
C VAL A 137 -2.48 -3.43 -24.34
N ASP A 138 -1.81 -2.59 -25.14
CA ASP A 138 -0.38 -2.76 -25.42
C ASP A 138 0.43 -2.30 -24.21
N ALA A 139 1.24 -3.21 -23.65
CA ALA A 139 2.16 -2.93 -22.56
C ALA A 139 3.61 -2.92 -23.07
N VAL A 140 4.44 -2.14 -22.41
CA VAL A 140 5.89 -2.09 -22.65
C VAL A 140 6.57 -2.93 -21.59
N GLN A 141 7.38 -3.90 -22.02
CA GLN A 141 8.19 -4.73 -21.13
C GLN A 141 9.60 -4.16 -21.00
N TYR A 142 10.09 -4.09 -19.76
CA TYR A 142 11.44 -3.71 -19.41
C TYR A 142 12.15 -4.87 -18.71
N GLU A 143 13.39 -5.13 -19.08
CA GLU A 143 14.26 -6.05 -18.37
C GLU A 143 15.00 -5.30 -17.25
N ALA A 144 15.02 -5.85 -16.05
CA ALA A 144 15.63 -5.26 -14.88
C ALA A 144 16.57 -6.27 -14.19
N GLN A 145 17.67 -5.76 -13.65
CA GLN A 145 18.68 -6.54 -12.94
C GLN A 145 19.16 -5.77 -11.70
N TYR A 146 19.39 -6.48 -10.60
CA TYR A 146 19.95 -5.88 -9.39
C TYR A 146 21.47 -5.83 -9.47
N ASP A 147 22.10 -4.75 -9.00
CA ASP A 147 23.53 -4.51 -9.11
C ASP A 147 24.40 -5.43 -8.21
N ASP A 148 23.77 -6.09 -7.24
CA ASP A 148 24.42 -7.01 -6.30
C ASP A 148 23.95 -8.47 -6.44
N GLY A 149 23.34 -8.82 -7.58
CA GLY A 149 22.96 -10.19 -7.98
C GLY A 149 21.48 -10.48 -7.87
N PRO A 150 21.04 -11.63 -8.43
CA PRO A 150 19.64 -12.04 -8.46
C PRO A 150 19.03 -12.17 -7.07
N ARG A 151 17.71 -11.92 -6.98
CA ARG A 151 16.95 -12.01 -5.72
C ARG A 151 15.46 -12.05 -5.95
N ASP A 152 14.78 -12.58 -4.98
CA ASP A 152 13.35 -12.49 -4.83
C ASP A 152 12.93 -11.08 -4.37
N ALA A 153 11.83 -10.54 -4.92
CA ALA A 153 11.32 -9.23 -4.57
C ALA A 153 9.80 -9.19 -4.66
N GLU A 154 9.17 -8.41 -3.77
CA GLU A 154 7.72 -8.41 -3.59
C GLU A 154 7.07 -7.02 -3.73
N ALA A 155 7.85 -5.95 -3.61
CA ALA A 155 7.31 -4.60 -3.72
C ALA A 155 7.91 -3.87 -4.92
N LEU A 156 7.06 -3.31 -5.76
CA LEU A 156 7.41 -2.36 -6.81
C LEU A 156 6.66 -1.07 -6.57
N MET A 157 7.39 0.01 -6.41
CA MET A 157 6.85 1.33 -6.13
C MET A 157 7.33 2.33 -7.15
N VAL A 158 6.42 3.11 -7.72
CA VAL A 158 6.76 4.21 -8.62
C VAL A 158 6.61 5.54 -7.90
N HIS A 159 7.69 6.29 -7.79
CA HIS A 159 7.64 7.59 -7.12
C HIS A 159 6.71 8.55 -7.88
N PRO A 160 5.66 9.09 -7.25
CA PRO A 160 4.54 9.75 -7.95
C PRO A 160 4.92 11.04 -8.67
N LYS A 161 6.03 11.68 -8.31
CA LYS A 161 6.49 12.94 -8.94
C LYS A 161 7.62 12.73 -9.93
N THR A 162 8.53 11.79 -9.67
CA THR A 162 9.72 11.60 -10.52
C THR A 162 9.55 10.48 -11.53
N GLY A 163 8.60 9.56 -11.32
CA GLY A 163 8.42 8.36 -12.15
C GLY A 163 9.52 7.31 -11.96
N ARG A 164 10.45 7.55 -11.03
CA ARG A 164 11.50 6.57 -10.75
C ARG A 164 10.91 5.34 -10.10
N VAL A 165 11.30 4.17 -10.59
CA VAL A 165 10.86 2.89 -10.08
C VAL A 165 11.80 2.43 -8.97
N TYR A 166 11.22 1.92 -7.89
CA TYR A 166 11.90 1.32 -6.75
C TYR A 166 11.36 -0.10 -6.57
N VAL A 167 12.23 -0.99 -6.12
CA VAL A 167 11.88 -2.38 -5.80
C VAL A 167 12.42 -2.71 -4.41
N VAL A 168 11.65 -3.47 -3.63
CA VAL A 168 12.14 -4.01 -2.34
C VAL A 168 12.20 -5.52 -2.43
N SER A 169 13.38 -6.07 -2.15
CA SER A 169 13.57 -7.52 -2.12
C SER A 169 12.92 -8.16 -0.90
N LYS A 170 12.50 -9.41 -1.04
CA LYS A 170 11.98 -10.24 0.05
C LYS A 170 13.12 -11.05 0.68
N LYS A 171 13.25 -11.02 1.99
CA LYS A 171 14.20 -11.84 2.73
C LYS A 171 13.70 -12.06 4.15
N LYS A 172 13.53 -13.33 4.52
CA LYS A 172 12.96 -13.71 5.81
C LYS A 172 13.88 -13.38 6.99
N ASP A 173 15.18 -13.56 6.83
CA ASP A 173 16.16 -13.49 7.93
C ASP A 173 16.84 -12.11 8.01
N GLY A 174 16.21 -11.07 7.48
CA GLY A 174 16.84 -9.78 7.27
C GLY A 174 17.74 -9.78 6.01
N GLY A 175 18.27 -8.62 5.65
CA GLY A 175 19.07 -8.48 4.43
C GLY A 175 18.25 -8.12 3.18
N ALA A 176 16.94 -7.94 3.31
CA ALA A 176 16.16 -7.25 2.29
C ALA A 176 16.70 -5.82 2.08
N ALA A 177 16.46 -5.27 0.91
CA ALA A 177 16.92 -3.94 0.58
C ALA A 177 15.98 -3.23 -0.40
N LEU A 178 16.00 -1.90 -0.33
CA LEU A 178 15.42 -1.02 -1.32
C LEU A 178 16.41 -0.83 -2.45
N TYR A 179 15.95 -1.00 -3.67
CA TYR A 179 16.69 -0.77 -4.91
C TYR A 179 16.02 0.33 -5.71
N ALA A 180 16.82 1.21 -6.31
CA ALA A 180 16.36 2.26 -7.19
C ALA A 180 16.73 1.95 -8.63
N GLY A 181 15.78 1.93 -9.53
CA GLY A 181 15.99 1.84 -10.97
C GLY A 181 16.71 3.07 -11.53
N PRO A 182 17.04 3.08 -12.82
CA PRO A 182 17.50 4.29 -13.50
C PRO A 182 16.44 5.40 -13.43
N LYS A 183 16.80 6.64 -13.79
CA LYS A 183 15.83 7.75 -13.80
C LYS A 183 14.66 7.48 -14.73
N GLU A 184 14.94 6.83 -15.86
CA GLU A 184 13.97 6.40 -16.86
C GLU A 184 14.29 4.95 -17.24
N LEU A 185 13.26 4.12 -17.36
CA LEU A 185 13.42 2.75 -17.84
C LEU A 185 13.65 2.74 -19.36
N SER A 186 14.54 1.87 -19.82
CA SER A 186 14.91 1.68 -21.23
C SER A 186 14.45 0.31 -21.72
N THR A 187 13.89 0.25 -22.92
CA THR A 187 13.63 -1.01 -23.62
C THR A 187 14.82 -1.50 -24.44
N GLY A 188 15.80 -0.63 -24.67
CA GLY A 188 16.99 -0.93 -25.49
C GLY A 188 18.21 -1.40 -24.70
N SER A 189 18.11 -1.45 -23.37
CA SER A 189 19.22 -1.87 -22.49
C SER A 189 18.69 -2.39 -21.17
N MET A 190 19.49 -3.22 -20.51
CA MET A 190 19.22 -3.71 -19.15
C MET A 190 19.10 -2.54 -18.16
N ASN A 191 18.03 -2.52 -17.37
CA ASN A 191 17.80 -1.52 -16.34
C ASN A 191 18.42 -2.01 -15.03
N ILE A 192 19.53 -1.39 -14.62
CA ILE A 192 20.24 -1.77 -13.42
C ILE A 192 19.63 -1.06 -12.21
N PHE A 193 19.07 -1.85 -11.32
CA PHE A 193 18.53 -1.42 -10.04
C PHE A 193 19.64 -1.43 -8.99
N ARG A 194 19.93 -0.26 -8.42
CA ARG A 194 21.03 -0.07 -7.47
C ARG A 194 20.51 -0.08 -6.05
N ARG A 195 21.22 -0.78 -5.19
CA ARG A 195 20.91 -0.82 -3.75
C ARG A 195 21.00 0.58 -3.14
N VAL A 196 19.93 1.02 -2.45
CA VAL A 196 19.82 2.34 -1.79
C VAL A 196 19.92 2.24 -0.28
N ALA A 197 19.20 1.30 0.33
CA ALA A 197 19.14 1.16 1.78
C ALA A 197 18.81 -0.29 2.18
N PRO A 198 19.30 -0.75 3.33
CA PRO A 198 18.85 -2.01 3.92
C PRO A 198 17.39 -1.85 4.39
N VAL A 199 16.62 -2.93 4.35
CA VAL A 199 15.26 -3.03 4.87
C VAL A 199 15.22 -4.19 5.88
N ASN A 200 14.91 -3.87 7.14
CA ASN A 200 14.79 -4.90 8.19
C ASN A 200 13.31 -5.28 8.37
N LEU A 201 12.74 -5.85 7.32
CA LEU A 201 11.36 -6.33 7.27
C LEU A 201 11.27 -7.48 6.26
N TRP A 202 10.47 -8.49 6.55
CA TRP A 202 10.11 -9.51 5.58
C TRP A 202 8.95 -8.97 4.73
N VAL A 203 9.33 -8.21 3.69
CA VAL A 203 8.41 -7.40 2.90
C VAL A 203 7.49 -8.29 2.06
N THR A 204 6.23 -7.93 1.99
CA THR A 204 5.24 -8.48 1.05
C THR A 204 4.71 -7.42 0.09
N ASP A 205 4.70 -6.12 0.44
CA ASP A 205 4.40 -5.03 -0.49
C ASP A 205 4.83 -3.68 0.08
N GLY A 206 4.71 -2.62 -0.74
CA GLY A 206 5.00 -1.25 -0.36
C GLY A 206 4.40 -0.21 -1.30
N ALA A 207 4.19 1.00 -0.78
CA ALA A 207 3.65 2.10 -1.56
C ALA A 207 4.26 3.44 -1.16
N PHE A 208 4.36 4.37 -2.14
CA PHE A 208 4.58 5.78 -1.86
C PHE A 208 3.28 6.50 -1.55
N SER A 209 3.33 7.47 -0.63
CA SER A 209 2.25 8.44 -0.47
C SER A 209 2.05 9.25 -1.76
N PRO A 210 0.85 9.77 -2.06
CA PRO A 210 0.58 10.50 -3.30
C PRO A 210 1.44 11.75 -3.50
N ASP A 211 1.94 12.33 -2.41
CA ASP A 211 2.87 13.47 -2.43
C ASP A 211 4.34 13.05 -2.61
N GLY A 212 4.65 11.74 -2.50
CA GLY A 212 5.99 11.17 -2.64
C GLY A 212 6.92 11.45 -1.47
N THR A 213 6.44 12.02 -0.37
CA THR A 213 7.29 12.36 0.80
C THR A 213 7.41 11.22 1.79
N ARG A 214 6.53 10.23 1.70
CA ARG A 214 6.52 9.05 2.56
C ARG A 214 6.52 7.77 1.73
N MET A 215 7.03 6.72 2.34
CA MET A 215 6.99 5.35 1.83
C MET A 215 6.52 4.44 2.97
N ALA A 216 5.63 3.53 2.69
CA ALA A 216 5.19 2.49 3.60
C ALA A 216 5.57 1.12 3.05
N LEU A 217 6.03 0.23 3.92
CA LEU A 217 6.30 -1.17 3.61
C LEU A 217 5.54 -2.05 4.59
N ARG A 218 4.92 -3.10 4.08
CA ARG A 218 4.26 -4.12 4.90
C ARG A 218 4.99 -5.46 4.89
N SER A 219 4.69 -6.26 5.89
CA SER A 219 4.90 -7.70 5.94
C SER A 219 3.59 -8.39 6.34
N TYR A 220 3.60 -9.71 6.50
CA TYR A 220 2.42 -10.47 6.93
C TYR A 220 1.82 -10.00 8.26
N VAL A 221 2.64 -9.51 9.19
CA VAL A 221 2.23 -9.21 10.58
C VAL A 221 2.65 -7.83 11.10
N GLY A 222 3.11 -6.95 10.23
CA GLY A 222 3.53 -5.61 10.63
C GLY A 222 4.12 -4.84 9.48
N GLY A 223 4.48 -3.58 9.72
CA GLY A 223 5.05 -2.74 8.68
C GLY A 223 5.93 -1.63 9.25
N ARG A 224 6.45 -0.83 8.33
CA ARG A 224 7.30 0.33 8.61
C ARG A 224 6.89 1.51 7.75
N MET A 225 6.91 2.68 8.37
CA MET A 225 6.78 3.97 7.71
C MET A 225 8.15 4.59 7.53
N TYR A 226 8.35 5.28 6.43
CA TYR A 226 9.58 6.00 6.12
C TYR A 226 9.24 7.40 5.60
N ARG A 227 10.01 8.41 5.99
CA ARG A 227 10.13 9.65 5.23
C ARG A 227 11.03 9.36 4.03
N PHE A 228 10.71 9.96 2.91
CA PHE A 228 11.44 9.73 1.67
C PHE A 228 11.89 11.06 1.06
N GLU A 229 13.19 11.32 1.11
CA GLU A 229 13.79 12.58 0.65
C GLU A 229 15.04 12.27 -0.18
N ASP A 230 15.22 12.95 -1.29
CA ASP A 230 16.39 12.82 -2.18
C ASP A 230 16.70 11.38 -2.59
N GLY A 231 15.67 10.56 -2.75
CA GLY A 231 15.80 9.16 -3.14
C GLY A 231 16.25 8.21 -2.02
N LYS A 232 16.19 8.65 -0.76
CA LYS A 232 16.60 7.88 0.42
C LYS A 232 15.46 7.78 1.44
N PRO A 233 15.21 6.57 1.97
CA PRO A 233 14.28 6.37 3.08
C PRO A 233 14.96 6.67 4.42
N THR A 234 14.21 7.27 5.33
CA THR A 234 14.53 7.38 6.75
C THR A 234 13.36 6.81 7.53
N GLU A 235 13.59 5.77 8.34
CA GLU A 235 12.52 5.12 9.12
C GLU A 235 11.81 6.16 10.01
N ASP A 236 10.48 6.16 9.98
CA ASP A 236 9.60 7.14 10.64
C ASP A 236 8.53 6.45 11.50
N GLY A 237 8.76 5.23 11.91
CA GLY A 237 7.92 4.51 12.84
C GLY A 237 7.35 3.20 12.31
N ARG A 238 6.42 2.64 13.09
CA ARG A 238 5.71 1.41 12.74
C ARG A 238 4.50 1.73 11.91
N LEU A 239 4.19 0.86 10.97
CA LEU A 239 2.91 0.80 10.28
C LEU A 239 2.07 -0.27 10.97
N ASP A 240 0.90 0.13 11.45
CA ASP A 240 -0.10 -0.81 11.96
C ASP A 240 -0.82 -1.46 10.76
N VAL A 241 -0.65 -2.77 10.61
CA VAL A 241 -1.27 -3.54 9.55
C VAL A 241 -2.39 -4.42 10.11
N PRO A 242 -3.51 -4.57 9.39
CA PRO A 242 -4.59 -5.46 9.82
C PRO A 242 -4.11 -6.91 9.89
N LEU A 243 -4.69 -7.67 10.80
CA LEU A 243 -4.46 -9.11 10.86
C LEU A 243 -5.28 -9.80 9.76
N GLN A 244 -4.61 -10.15 8.68
CA GLN A 244 -5.17 -10.87 7.53
C GLN A 244 -4.56 -12.26 7.43
N ARG A 245 -5.26 -13.22 6.79
CA ARG A 245 -4.77 -14.60 6.66
C ARG A 245 -3.40 -14.68 5.98
N GLN A 246 -3.24 -13.94 4.88
CA GLN A 246 -2.01 -13.78 4.14
C GLN A 246 -2.01 -12.36 3.59
N GLY A 247 -1.43 -11.46 4.34
CA GLY A 247 -1.43 -10.04 4.00
C GLY A 247 -0.35 -9.72 2.96
N GLU A 248 -0.72 -9.58 1.69
CA GLU A 248 0.24 -9.44 0.58
C GLU A 248 0.31 -8.04 0.00
N SER A 249 -0.78 -7.31 -0.10
CA SER A 249 -0.81 -6.08 -0.86
C SER A 249 -1.17 -4.84 -0.06
N MET A 250 -0.70 -3.66 -0.48
CA MET A 250 -1.07 -2.38 0.11
C MET A 250 -0.97 -1.23 -0.88
N THR A 251 -1.79 -0.21 -0.69
CA THR A 251 -1.66 1.06 -1.40
C THR A 251 -2.16 2.22 -0.55
N TYR A 252 -1.63 3.43 -0.77
CA TYR A 252 -2.30 4.63 -0.29
C TYR A 252 -3.55 4.89 -1.11
N THR A 253 -4.61 5.42 -0.48
CA THR A 253 -5.73 6.02 -1.20
C THR A 253 -5.23 7.19 -2.07
N ALA A 254 -5.97 7.53 -3.12
CA ALA A 254 -5.57 8.57 -4.07
C ALA A 254 -5.35 9.94 -3.41
N ASP A 255 -6.07 10.22 -2.33
CA ASP A 255 -5.96 11.44 -1.51
C ASP A 255 -4.90 11.35 -0.40
N GLY A 256 -4.35 10.15 -0.15
CA GLY A 256 -3.34 9.88 0.88
C GLY A 256 -3.87 9.88 2.31
N SER A 257 -5.18 9.93 2.51
CA SER A 257 -5.80 9.94 3.85
C SER A 257 -5.73 8.59 4.55
N ALA A 258 -5.64 7.50 3.78
CA ALA A 258 -5.62 6.15 4.30
C ALA A 258 -4.67 5.24 3.51
N ILE A 259 -4.42 4.06 4.07
CA ILE A 259 -3.82 2.92 3.39
C ILE A 259 -4.88 1.83 3.30
N VAL A 260 -4.98 1.20 2.14
CA VAL A 260 -5.78 0.00 1.90
C VAL A 260 -4.86 -1.19 1.82
N PHE A 261 -5.15 -2.21 2.58
CA PHE A 261 -4.41 -3.46 2.68
C PHE A 261 -5.21 -4.58 2.05
N GLY A 262 -4.59 -5.41 1.26
CA GLY A 262 -5.20 -6.60 0.68
C GLY A 262 -4.58 -7.88 1.21
N SER A 263 -5.36 -8.95 1.24
CA SER A 263 -4.87 -10.30 1.49
C SER A 263 -4.81 -11.11 0.20
N GLU A 264 -4.07 -12.20 0.22
CA GLU A 264 -4.07 -13.22 -0.83
C GLU A 264 -5.08 -14.31 -0.54
N GLY A 265 -5.49 -15.06 -1.56
CA GLY A 265 -6.39 -16.20 -1.49
C GLY A 265 -7.77 -15.93 -2.10
N GLU A 266 -8.55 -17.00 -2.25
CA GLU A 266 -9.95 -16.87 -2.64
C GLU A 266 -10.71 -15.99 -1.64
N GLN A 267 -11.52 -15.06 -2.13
CA GLN A 267 -12.27 -14.10 -1.30
C GLN A 267 -11.33 -13.24 -0.43
N SER A 268 -10.22 -12.79 -1.01
CA SER A 268 -9.31 -11.85 -0.35
C SER A 268 -10.03 -10.58 0.08
N ASP A 269 -9.60 -10.02 1.21
CA ASP A 269 -10.20 -8.83 1.81
C ASP A 269 -9.39 -7.57 1.54
N LEU A 270 -10.08 -6.45 1.36
CA LEU A 270 -9.51 -5.11 1.35
C LEU A 270 -9.88 -4.42 2.67
N VAL A 271 -8.88 -4.02 3.42
CA VAL A 271 -9.03 -3.38 4.73
C VAL A 271 -8.46 -1.97 4.70
N ARG A 272 -9.30 -0.97 4.93
CA ARG A 272 -8.90 0.44 4.97
C ARG A 272 -8.46 0.84 6.39
N ARG A 273 -7.33 1.56 6.50
CA ARG A 273 -6.85 2.18 7.75
C ARG A 273 -6.44 3.62 7.50
N GLU A 274 -6.95 4.54 8.32
CA GLU A 274 -6.60 5.95 8.27
C GLU A 274 -5.11 6.16 8.63
N VAL A 275 -4.45 7.10 7.95
CA VAL A 275 -3.07 7.50 8.24
C VAL A 275 -3.07 8.77 9.06
N GLU A 276 -2.54 8.73 10.28
CA GLU A 276 -2.39 9.92 11.10
C GLU A 276 -1.52 10.96 10.38
N GLY A 277 -2.07 12.17 10.18
CA GLY A 277 -1.41 13.28 9.49
C GLY A 277 -1.47 13.25 7.97
N GLY A 278 -2.31 12.42 7.37
CA GLY A 278 -2.48 12.29 5.89
C GLY A 278 -3.46 13.27 5.24
N GLY A 279 -4.11 14.15 5.98
CA GLY A 279 -5.03 15.17 5.43
C GLY A 279 -4.28 16.47 5.15
N GLY A 280 -4.46 17.03 3.94
CA GLY A 280 -3.87 18.29 3.50
C GLY A 280 -4.11 19.42 4.49
N SER A 281 -3.06 20.20 4.70
CA SER A 281 -2.96 21.50 5.35
C SER A 281 -4.29 22.21 5.61
N SER A 282 -4.74 22.19 6.87
CA SER A 282 -5.45 23.33 7.44
C SER A 282 -4.57 23.91 8.54
N SER A 283 -4.03 25.09 8.25
CA SER A 283 -3.32 25.97 9.15
C SER A 283 -4.25 26.38 10.30
N ASP A 284 -3.73 26.41 11.48
CA ASP A 284 -3.71 27.45 12.47
C ASP A 284 -3.90 26.97 13.91
N GLY A 285 -2.92 27.25 14.70
CA GLY A 285 -3.13 28.00 15.93
C GLY A 285 -3.04 27.31 17.26
N ALA A 286 -1.91 27.58 17.90
CA ALA A 286 -1.75 27.93 19.32
C ALA A 286 -1.71 26.81 20.38
N ASP A 287 -0.52 26.58 20.82
CA ASP A 287 -0.01 26.80 22.21
C ASP A 287 -0.89 26.31 23.39
N GLY A 288 -0.37 25.42 24.19
CA GLY A 288 -0.93 25.00 25.46
C GLY A 288 -0.04 24.02 26.21
N SER A 289 0.98 24.52 26.89
CA SER A 289 1.78 23.79 27.88
C SER A 289 0.93 23.23 29.02
N GLY A 290 1.18 21.99 29.43
CA GLY A 290 0.58 21.35 30.62
C GLY A 290 1.38 20.17 31.10
N GLU A 291 1.99 20.37 32.25
CA GLU A 291 2.99 19.59 32.97
C GLU A 291 2.39 18.36 33.70
N SER A 292 3.18 17.28 33.74
CA SER A 292 3.50 16.49 34.94
C SER A 292 2.42 15.62 35.61
N GLY A 293 2.74 14.35 35.80
CA GLY A 293 2.15 13.50 36.81
C GLY A 293 2.60 12.04 36.75
N GLY A 294 3.67 11.69 37.48
CA GLY A 294 4.18 10.35 37.63
C GLY A 294 3.29 9.45 38.50
N GLY A 295 3.37 8.14 38.31
CA GLY A 295 2.76 7.11 39.13
C GLY A 295 3.38 5.74 38.90
N SER A 296 4.23 5.34 39.82
CA SER A 296 4.89 4.05 39.97
C SER A 296 3.91 2.96 40.45
N GLY A 297 4.14 1.70 40.00
CA GLY A 297 3.83 0.55 40.82
C GLY A 297 3.25 -0.67 40.12
N GLY A 298 3.96 -1.80 40.23
CA GLY A 298 3.35 -3.11 40.26
C GLY A 298 3.85 -4.13 39.25
N ALA A 299 4.86 -4.91 39.66
CA ALA A 299 5.27 -6.16 38.99
C ALA A 299 4.20 -7.22 39.15
N GLY A 300 3.88 -7.90 38.07
CA GLY A 300 3.09 -9.12 38.05
C GLY A 300 3.60 -10.00 36.91
N ASP A 301 4.32 -11.07 37.27
CA ASP A 301 4.76 -12.11 36.37
C ASP A 301 3.55 -12.88 35.84
N ASP A 302 3.27 -12.80 34.57
CA ASP A 302 2.35 -13.69 33.87
C ASP A 302 3.09 -14.29 32.67
N GLU A 303 3.36 -15.59 32.74
CA GLU A 303 3.92 -16.38 31.64
C GLU A 303 2.90 -16.49 30.49
N GLY A 304 2.72 -15.37 29.76
CA GLY A 304 1.89 -15.29 28.58
C GLY A 304 2.59 -15.89 27.37
N ARG A 305 1.96 -16.90 26.77
CA ARG A 305 2.32 -17.45 25.45
C ARG A 305 2.50 -16.32 24.45
N ASP A 306 3.69 -16.25 23.90
CA ASP A 306 4.10 -15.25 22.92
C ASP A 306 3.27 -15.41 21.62
N PRO A 307 2.31 -14.51 21.32
CA PRO A 307 1.43 -14.63 20.16
C PRO A 307 2.20 -14.58 18.84
N VAL A 308 3.38 -13.96 18.83
CA VAL A 308 4.25 -13.87 17.65
C VAL A 308 4.76 -15.23 17.20
N LYS A 309 5.04 -16.15 18.15
CA LYS A 309 5.49 -17.50 17.79
C LYS A 309 4.39 -18.35 17.15
N THR A 310 3.14 -18.15 17.57
CA THR A 310 2.00 -18.89 17.00
C THR A 310 1.67 -18.42 15.58
N VAL A 311 1.73 -17.11 15.31
CA VAL A 311 1.50 -16.52 13.99
C VAL A 311 2.62 -16.91 13.03
N LEU A 312 3.88 -16.92 13.48
CA LEU A 312 5.01 -17.36 12.66
C LEU A 312 4.92 -18.84 12.24
N LEU A 313 4.34 -19.70 13.07
CA LEU A 313 4.11 -21.10 12.72
C LEU A 313 3.01 -21.27 11.64
N VAL A 314 1.99 -20.45 11.65
CA VAL A 314 0.91 -20.47 10.65
C VAL A 314 1.42 -19.89 9.33
N ALA A 315 2.09 -18.75 9.34
CA ALA A 315 2.67 -18.14 8.13
C ALA A 315 3.76 -19.01 7.49
N GLY A 316 4.63 -19.65 8.32
CA GLY A 316 5.64 -20.59 7.85
C GLY A 316 5.06 -21.88 7.26
N GLY A 317 3.89 -22.32 7.74
CA GLY A 317 3.17 -23.49 7.23
C GLY A 317 2.52 -23.23 5.85
N ILE A 318 1.95 -22.05 5.67
CA ILE A 318 1.28 -21.66 4.42
C ILE A 318 2.30 -21.44 3.30
N GLY A 319 3.38 -20.71 3.56
CA GLY A 319 4.46 -20.53 2.58
C GLY A 319 5.10 -21.85 2.13
N ALA A 320 5.20 -22.86 3.03
CA ALA A 320 5.69 -24.19 2.66
C ALA A 320 4.70 -24.96 1.80
N VAL A 321 3.40 -24.77 1.97
CA VAL A 321 2.36 -25.46 1.16
C VAL A 321 2.26 -24.85 -0.24
N VAL A 322 2.33 -23.52 -0.36
CA VAL A 322 2.35 -22.81 -1.64
C VAL A 322 3.63 -23.14 -2.42
N GLY A 323 4.79 -23.06 -1.76
CA GLY A 323 6.06 -23.46 -2.38
C GLY A 323 6.11 -24.93 -2.82
N LEU A 324 5.46 -25.83 -2.06
CA LEU A 324 5.39 -27.26 -2.43
C LEU A 324 4.42 -27.50 -3.59
N ARG A 325 3.30 -26.78 -3.66
CA ARG A 325 2.38 -26.83 -4.82
C ARG A 325 3.05 -26.30 -6.08
N LYS A 326 3.74 -25.14 -6.00
CA LYS A 326 4.53 -24.56 -7.09
C LYS A 326 5.63 -25.51 -7.59
N LEU A 327 6.31 -26.25 -6.70
CA LEU A 327 7.31 -27.25 -7.06
C LEU A 327 6.72 -28.48 -7.74
N LEU A 328 5.51 -28.90 -7.37
CA LEU A 328 4.85 -30.06 -7.94
C LEU A 328 4.20 -29.75 -9.31
N ALA A 329 3.73 -28.52 -9.51
CA ALA A 329 3.16 -28.07 -10.79
C ALA A 329 4.22 -27.95 -11.91
N ARG A 330 5.50 -27.70 -11.57
CA ARG A 330 6.62 -27.59 -12.52
C ARG A 330 7.20 -28.94 -13.02
N ARG A 331 6.53 -30.07 -12.81
CA ARG A 331 6.98 -31.34 -13.45
C ARG A 331 6.74 -31.25 -14.95
N PRO A 332 7.79 -31.44 -15.81
CA PRO A 332 7.60 -31.48 -17.26
C PRO A 332 6.62 -32.60 -17.58
N ARG A 333 5.63 -32.32 -18.44
CA ARG A 333 4.83 -33.37 -19.05
C ARG A 333 5.77 -34.24 -19.88
N PRO A 334 5.73 -35.54 -19.73
CA PRO A 334 6.45 -36.42 -20.67
C PRO A 334 5.83 -36.26 -22.08
N ASP A 335 6.71 -36.13 -23.08
CA ASP A 335 6.40 -36.07 -24.51
C ASP A 335 5.48 -37.23 -24.98
#